data_f9a309fa0c6b12457e91cb5c07de4c57
#
_entry.id   f9a309fa0c6b12457e91cb5c07de4c57
#
_cell.length_a   1.000
_cell.length_b   1.000
_cell.length_c   1.000
_cell.angle_alpha   90.00
_cell.angle_beta   90.00
_cell.angle_gamma   90.00
#
_symmetry.space_group_name_H-M   'P 1'
#
loop_
_entity.id
_entity.type
_entity.pdbx_description
1 polymer ?
#
loop_
_entity_poly.entity_id
_entity_poly.type
_entity_poly.pdbx_seq_one_letter_code
_entity_poly.pdbx_strand_id
1 'polypeptide(L)'
;MAFNHKHLIDITEYSAEDIMTVLETATRFKEVNERRIKQVPTLKGVTVVNMFNEPSTRTRSSFEIAEKRLSANSLNFGGSSTSTVKGESLVDTVETLCAYKIDMIIVRDKHAGVPRKIADVSGAHVIDAGDGKHQHPTQALLDLYSIWEVKGDLAGLKVGVVGDIGHSRVCGSLIPALKIMGCEVTVVAPPTLLPARPDILGADHVTTKLDEVLPDLDVVYMLRIQRERLEGAPYPSLREYNMLYGLTKDREHLMKPDALICHPGPINRGVELDSYMADHPKRSVILDQVYAGILTRMAEMYLLLGGSEDGLTA
;
A
#
# COMPACT_ATOMS: atom_id res chain seq x y z
N MET A 1 14.87 -18.83 -4.12
CA MET A 1 14.29 -19.76 -3.10
C MET A 1 12.78 -19.83 -3.30
N ALA A 2 12.10 -20.86 -2.77
CA ALA A 2 10.63 -20.90 -2.86
C ALA A 2 10.04 -19.83 -1.94
N PHE A 3 9.10 -19.02 -2.46
CA PHE A 3 8.33 -18.06 -1.67
C PHE A 3 7.45 -18.84 -0.69
N ASN A 4 7.70 -18.73 0.60
CA ASN A 4 7.14 -19.63 1.60
C ASN A 4 6.24 -18.91 2.64
N HIS A 5 5.46 -17.94 2.17
CA HIS A 5 4.50 -17.25 3.01
C HIS A 5 3.08 -17.74 2.74
N LYS A 6 2.32 -17.98 3.80
CA LYS A 6 0.90 -18.34 3.70
C LYS A 6 0.01 -17.09 3.61
N HIS A 7 0.40 -16.01 4.24
CA HIS A 7 -0.38 -14.78 4.38
C HIS A 7 0.47 -13.55 4.07
N LEU A 8 -0.15 -12.46 3.66
CA LEU A 8 0.44 -11.12 3.60
C LEU A 8 -0.32 -10.21 4.56
N ILE A 9 0.08 -10.19 5.83
CA ILE A 9 -0.59 -9.44 6.90
C ILE A 9 0.33 -8.38 7.49
N ASP A 10 1.57 -8.74 7.77
CA ASP A 10 2.57 -7.85 8.32
C ASP A 10 3.81 -7.84 7.42
N ILE A 11 4.16 -6.65 6.91
CA ILE A 11 5.31 -6.51 6.00
C ILE A 11 6.63 -6.84 6.69
N THR A 12 6.70 -6.74 8.02
CA THR A 12 7.92 -7.04 8.79
C THR A 12 8.24 -8.54 8.87
N GLU A 13 7.28 -9.40 8.48
CA GLU A 13 7.49 -10.84 8.34
C GLU A 13 8.22 -11.21 7.02
N TYR A 14 8.45 -10.23 6.13
CA TYR A 14 9.06 -10.41 4.81
C TYR A 14 10.53 -9.95 4.82
N SER A 15 11.38 -10.75 4.22
CA SER A 15 12.78 -10.37 3.96
C SER A 15 12.89 -9.47 2.72
N ALA A 16 14.05 -8.85 2.51
CA ALA A 16 14.33 -8.11 1.28
C ALA A 16 14.23 -9.01 0.04
N GLU A 17 14.63 -10.28 0.14
CA GLU A 17 14.52 -11.26 -0.95
C GLU A 17 13.06 -11.59 -1.27
N ASP A 18 12.21 -11.75 -0.25
CA ASP A 18 10.76 -11.98 -0.45
C ASP A 18 10.10 -10.78 -1.14
N ILE A 19 10.42 -9.56 -0.68
CA ILE A 19 9.93 -8.33 -1.31
C ILE A 19 10.38 -8.27 -2.77
N MET A 20 11.66 -8.48 -3.06
CA MET A 20 12.17 -8.48 -4.44
C MET A 20 11.50 -9.54 -5.30
N THR A 21 11.25 -10.74 -4.76
CA THR A 21 10.49 -11.79 -5.47
C THR A 21 9.10 -11.30 -5.90
N VAL A 22 8.41 -10.55 -5.02
CA VAL A 22 7.12 -9.94 -5.38
C VAL A 22 7.27 -8.90 -6.49
N LEU A 23 8.29 -8.00 -6.40
CA LEU A 23 8.51 -6.94 -7.39
C LEU A 23 8.88 -7.52 -8.77
N GLU A 24 9.77 -8.50 -8.82
CA GLU A 24 10.19 -9.18 -10.05
C GLU A 24 9.03 -9.95 -10.68
N THR A 25 8.24 -10.65 -9.88
CA THR A 25 7.03 -11.34 -10.34
C THR A 25 6.01 -10.35 -10.90
N ALA A 26 5.84 -9.18 -10.26
CA ALA A 26 4.96 -8.11 -10.75
C ALA A 26 5.42 -7.58 -12.11
N THR A 27 6.73 -7.45 -12.33
CA THR A 27 7.30 -7.05 -13.63
C THR A 27 6.92 -8.03 -14.74
N ARG A 28 6.94 -9.33 -14.49
CA ARG A 28 6.51 -10.35 -15.48
C ARG A 28 5.03 -10.21 -15.83
N PHE A 29 4.17 -9.83 -14.88
CA PHE A 29 2.76 -9.55 -15.17
C PHE A 29 2.54 -8.27 -15.97
N LYS A 30 3.52 -7.37 -16.12
CA LYS A 30 3.43 -6.18 -16.96
C LYS A 30 3.15 -6.57 -18.42
N GLU A 31 3.85 -7.59 -18.95
CA GLU A 31 3.62 -8.11 -20.29
C GLU A 31 2.17 -8.58 -20.48
N VAL A 32 1.61 -9.30 -19.50
CA VAL A 32 0.20 -9.76 -19.56
C VAL A 32 -0.75 -8.58 -19.69
N ASN A 33 -0.46 -7.48 -19.01
CA ASN A 33 -1.30 -6.29 -19.01
C ASN A 33 -1.23 -5.48 -20.32
N GLU A 34 -0.19 -5.67 -21.12
CA GLU A 34 -0.02 -5.05 -22.43
C GLU A 34 -0.66 -5.87 -23.57
N ARG A 35 -1.00 -7.15 -23.33
CA ARG A 35 -1.66 -8.01 -24.31
C ARG A 35 -3.06 -7.51 -24.64
N ARG A 36 -3.55 -7.85 -25.85
CA ARG A 36 -4.96 -7.62 -26.22
C ARG A 36 -5.92 -8.34 -25.27
N ILE A 37 -5.61 -9.59 -24.93
CA ILE A 37 -6.32 -10.38 -23.91
C ILE A 37 -5.47 -10.34 -22.66
N LYS A 38 -5.89 -9.50 -21.71
CA LYS A 38 -5.18 -9.24 -20.45
C LYS A 38 -5.55 -10.27 -19.38
N GLN A 39 -5.44 -11.55 -19.72
CA GLN A 39 -5.85 -12.65 -18.86
C GLN A 39 -4.93 -13.85 -19.03
N VAL A 40 -4.61 -14.50 -17.92
CA VAL A 40 -3.84 -15.75 -17.85
C VAL A 40 -4.56 -16.73 -16.91
N PRO A 41 -4.53 -18.05 -17.19
CA PRO A 41 -5.29 -19.04 -16.43
C PRO A 41 -4.60 -19.51 -15.14
N THR A 42 -3.65 -18.74 -14.59
CA THR A 42 -2.78 -19.13 -13.47
C THR A 42 -3.54 -19.45 -12.18
N LEU A 43 -4.67 -18.76 -11.93
CA LEU A 43 -5.54 -19.00 -10.78
C LEU A 43 -6.93 -19.51 -11.18
N LYS A 44 -7.02 -20.21 -12.33
CA LYS A 44 -8.29 -20.80 -12.77
C LYS A 44 -8.78 -21.85 -11.78
N GLY A 45 -9.99 -21.66 -11.27
CA GLY A 45 -10.60 -22.55 -10.27
C GLY A 45 -10.40 -22.09 -8.82
N VAL A 46 -9.46 -21.16 -8.56
CA VAL A 46 -9.26 -20.54 -7.26
C VAL A 46 -10.43 -19.60 -6.94
N THR A 47 -10.90 -19.61 -5.71
CA THR A 47 -11.97 -18.73 -5.21
C THR A 47 -11.41 -17.74 -4.20
N VAL A 48 -11.51 -16.46 -4.53
CA VAL A 48 -11.04 -15.33 -3.72
C VAL A 48 -12.23 -14.57 -3.15
N VAL A 49 -12.22 -14.30 -1.84
CA VAL A 49 -13.24 -13.50 -1.15
C VAL A 49 -12.68 -12.12 -0.85
N ASN A 50 -13.30 -11.08 -1.40
CA ASN A 50 -13.02 -9.68 -1.06
C ASN A 50 -13.89 -9.25 0.13
N MET A 51 -13.35 -9.26 1.34
CA MET A 51 -14.02 -8.83 2.57
C MET A 51 -13.66 -7.39 2.91
N PHE A 52 -14.44 -6.44 2.38
CA PHE A 52 -14.22 -5.01 2.56
C PHE A 52 -15.25 -4.41 3.50
N ASN A 53 -14.94 -4.34 4.79
CA ASN A 53 -15.78 -3.74 5.84
C ASN A 53 -15.60 -2.20 5.95
N GLU A 54 -14.61 -1.66 5.24
CA GLU A 54 -14.35 -0.23 5.09
C GLU A 54 -14.41 0.17 3.60
N PRO A 55 -15.07 1.27 3.23
CA PRO A 55 -15.15 1.70 1.83
C PRO A 55 -13.75 1.93 1.21
N SER A 56 -13.52 1.36 0.05
CA SER A 56 -12.30 1.55 -0.73
C SER A 56 -12.52 1.25 -2.20
N THR A 57 -12.64 2.30 -3.02
CA THR A 57 -12.83 2.13 -4.46
C THR A 57 -11.55 1.63 -5.13
N ARG A 58 -10.42 2.29 -4.92
CA ARG A 58 -9.15 1.95 -5.58
C ARG A 58 -8.65 0.56 -5.23
N THR A 59 -8.51 0.27 -3.94
CA THR A 59 -7.96 -1.02 -3.48
C THR A 59 -8.83 -2.17 -3.96
N ARG A 60 -10.15 -2.07 -3.75
CA ARG A 60 -11.10 -3.10 -4.19
C ARG A 60 -11.06 -3.32 -5.70
N SER A 61 -11.19 -2.24 -6.50
CA SER A 61 -11.18 -2.37 -7.96
C SER A 61 -9.87 -2.96 -8.51
N SER A 62 -8.73 -2.65 -7.89
CA SER A 62 -7.44 -3.20 -8.33
C SER A 62 -7.29 -4.69 -7.99
N PHE A 63 -7.81 -5.16 -6.85
CA PHE A 63 -7.89 -6.60 -6.57
C PHE A 63 -8.85 -7.31 -7.52
N GLU A 64 -10.06 -6.79 -7.72
CA GLU A 64 -11.02 -7.36 -8.68
C GLU A 64 -10.46 -7.45 -10.11
N ILE A 65 -9.67 -6.46 -10.55
CA ILE A 65 -8.99 -6.50 -11.84
C ILE A 65 -7.90 -7.56 -11.85
N ALA A 66 -7.07 -7.63 -10.81
CA ALA A 66 -6.01 -8.62 -10.68
C ALA A 66 -6.56 -10.05 -10.68
N GLU A 67 -7.60 -10.33 -9.91
CA GLU A 67 -8.32 -11.62 -9.87
C GLU A 67 -8.81 -12.04 -11.24
N LYS A 68 -9.50 -11.13 -11.97
CA LYS A 68 -9.99 -11.39 -13.32
C LYS A 68 -8.86 -11.68 -14.31
N ARG A 69 -7.71 -10.96 -14.18
CA ARG A 69 -6.55 -11.20 -15.04
C ARG A 69 -5.87 -12.54 -14.77
N LEU A 70 -5.92 -13.02 -13.54
CA LEU A 70 -5.44 -14.34 -13.15
C LEU A 70 -6.46 -15.47 -13.35
N SER A 71 -7.68 -15.16 -13.83
CA SER A 71 -8.79 -16.12 -14.02
C SER A 71 -9.35 -16.70 -12.71
N ALA A 72 -9.18 -16.02 -11.58
CA ALA A 72 -9.77 -16.42 -10.31
C ALA A 72 -11.28 -16.09 -10.25
N ASN A 73 -12.02 -16.85 -9.45
CA ASN A 73 -13.41 -16.58 -9.12
C ASN A 73 -13.46 -15.57 -7.96
N SER A 74 -14.11 -14.43 -8.15
CA SER A 74 -14.20 -13.37 -7.15
C SER A 74 -15.56 -13.39 -6.45
N LEU A 75 -15.55 -13.39 -5.13
CA LEU A 75 -16.74 -13.18 -4.30
C LEU A 75 -16.56 -11.87 -3.51
N ASN A 76 -17.49 -10.95 -3.67
CA ASN A 76 -17.46 -9.68 -2.94
C ASN A 76 -18.34 -9.77 -1.69
N PHE A 77 -17.74 -9.55 -0.53
CA PHE A 77 -18.37 -9.58 0.76
C PHE A 77 -18.05 -8.30 1.54
N GLY A 78 -19.05 -7.71 2.18
CA GLY A 78 -18.85 -6.49 2.98
C GLY A 78 -19.88 -5.39 2.71
N GLY A 79 -19.85 -4.35 3.56
CA GLY A 79 -20.79 -3.24 3.52
C GLY A 79 -22.09 -3.51 4.29
N SER A 80 -23.12 -2.68 4.05
CA SER A 80 -24.40 -2.68 4.78
C SER A 80 -25.30 -3.91 4.53
N SER A 81 -24.89 -4.81 3.65
CA SER A 81 -25.66 -6.01 3.27
C SER A 81 -25.19 -7.31 3.93
N THR A 82 -24.25 -7.24 4.87
CA THR A 82 -23.67 -8.43 5.50
C THR A 82 -24.45 -8.91 6.73
N SER A 83 -24.32 -10.20 7.06
CA SER A 83 -24.92 -10.84 8.23
C SER A 83 -24.49 -10.22 9.57
N THR A 84 -23.37 -9.47 9.59
CA THR A 84 -22.93 -8.68 10.75
C THR A 84 -24.00 -7.67 11.21
N VAL A 85 -24.84 -7.17 10.30
CA VAL A 85 -26.02 -6.35 10.64
C VAL A 85 -27.05 -7.13 11.47
N LYS A 86 -27.03 -8.47 11.39
CA LYS A 86 -27.91 -9.40 12.15
C LYS A 86 -27.27 -9.87 13.46
N GLY A 87 -26.09 -9.37 13.83
CA GLY A 87 -25.39 -9.75 15.06
C GLY A 87 -24.50 -10.99 14.96
N GLU A 88 -24.21 -11.48 13.74
CA GLU A 88 -23.26 -12.58 13.51
C GLU A 88 -21.83 -12.13 13.86
N SER A 89 -21.08 -13.00 14.54
CA SER A 89 -19.68 -12.68 14.87
C SER A 89 -18.79 -12.76 13.63
N LEU A 90 -17.63 -12.08 13.69
CA LEU A 90 -16.61 -12.17 12.63
C LEU A 90 -16.18 -13.63 12.40
N VAL A 91 -16.01 -14.39 13.47
CA VAL A 91 -15.56 -15.79 13.41
C VAL A 91 -16.60 -16.65 12.69
N ASP A 92 -17.87 -16.58 13.09
CA ASP A 92 -18.95 -17.34 12.45
C ASP A 92 -19.09 -17.00 10.96
N THR A 93 -18.94 -15.72 10.61
CA THR A 93 -18.94 -15.26 9.21
C THR A 93 -17.80 -15.89 8.43
N VAL A 94 -16.57 -15.90 8.98
CA VAL A 94 -15.39 -16.48 8.33
C VAL A 94 -15.52 -17.98 8.20
N GLU A 95 -15.96 -18.69 9.24
CA GLU A 95 -16.21 -20.14 9.20
C GLU A 95 -17.25 -20.51 8.14
N THR A 96 -18.33 -19.72 8.03
CA THR A 96 -19.34 -19.89 6.99
C THR A 96 -18.75 -19.76 5.59
N LEU A 97 -17.90 -18.74 5.35
CA LEU A 97 -17.20 -18.55 4.07
C LEU A 97 -16.23 -19.71 3.78
N CYS A 98 -15.52 -20.20 4.80
CA CYS A 98 -14.59 -21.32 4.65
C CYS A 98 -15.31 -22.65 4.35
N ALA A 99 -16.56 -22.81 4.78
CA ALA A 99 -17.38 -23.97 4.42
C ALA A 99 -17.64 -24.08 2.91
N TYR A 100 -17.57 -22.95 2.17
CA TYR A 100 -17.62 -22.93 0.69
C TYR A 100 -16.30 -23.34 0.01
N LYS A 101 -15.27 -23.72 0.80
CA LYS A 101 -13.94 -24.14 0.29
C LYS A 101 -13.26 -23.02 -0.51
N ILE A 102 -13.28 -21.82 0.04
CA ILE A 102 -12.54 -20.68 -0.53
C ILE A 102 -11.04 -20.82 -0.30
N ASP A 103 -10.24 -20.28 -1.19
CA ASP A 103 -8.77 -20.42 -1.16
C ASP A 103 -8.08 -19.20 -0.54
N MET A 104 -8.65 -18.00 -0.72
CA MET A 104 -8.05 -16.75 -0.26
C MET A 104 -9.11 -15.75 0.22
N ILE A 105 -8.75 -14.98 1.25
CA ILE A 105 -9.54 -13.85 1.76
C ILE A 105 -8.70 -12.59 1.69
N ILE A 106 -9.17 -11.57 0.99
CA ILE A 106 -8.59 -10.22 0.96
C ILE A 106 -9.40 -9.37 1.92
N VAL A 107 -8.74 -8.87 2.97
CA VAL A 107 -9.42 -8.22 4.10
C VAL A 107 -9.09 -6.75 4.17
N ARG A 108 -10.13 -5.92 4.32
CA ARG A 108 -9.98 -4.52 4.73
C ARG A 108 -10.97 -4.17 5.83
N ASP A 109 -10.46 -3.76 6.99
CA ASP A 109 -11.27 -3.41 8.15
C ASP A 109 -10.79 -2.11 8.82
N LYS A 110 -11.71 -1.45 9.52
CA LYS A 110 -11.41 -0.25 10.32
C LYS A 110 -10.75 -0.57 11.67
N HIS A 111 -10.83 -1.81 12.13
CA HIS A 111 -10.24 -2.27 13.39
C HIS A 111 -8.93 -2.98 13.12
N ALA A 112 -7.88 -2.60 13.87
CA ALA A 112 -6.58 -3.25 13.78
C ALA A 112 -6.62 -4.70 14.32
N GLY A 113 -5.85 -5.60 13.68
CA GLY A 113 -5.74 -7.01 14.05
C GLY A 113 -6.77 -7.94 13.41
N VAL A 114 -7.75 -7.41 12.66
CA VAL A 114 -8.79 -8.23 12.00
C VAL A 114 -8.19 -9.20 10.97
N PRO A 115 -7.26 -8.82 10.07
CA PRO A 115 -6.65 -9.76 9.14
C PRO A 115 -5.94 -10.92 9.84
N ARG A 116 -5.22 -10.67 10.92
CA ARG A 116 -4.55 -11.71 11.72
C ARG A 116 -5.56 -12.67 12.33
N LYS A 117 -6.62 -12.14 12.94
CA LYS A 117 -7.69 -12.97 13.52
C LYS A 117 -8.37 -13.85 12.47
N ILE A 118 -8.57 -13.34 11.25
CA ILE A 118 -9.13 -14.14 10.15
C ILE A 118 -8.14 -15.23 9.72
N ALA A 119 -6.84 -14.92 9.62
CA ALA A 119 -5.82 -15.91 9.28
C ALA A 119 -5.75 -17.06 10.27
N ASP A 120 -5.92 -16.76 11.58
CA ASP A 120 -5.89 -17.76 12.64
C ASP A 120 -7.05 -18.77 12.56
N VAL A 121 -8.21 -18.37 12.02
CA VAL A 121 -9.43 -19.21 12.02
C VAL A 121 -9.82 -19.75 10.64
N SER A 122 -9.40 -19.10 9.54
CA SER A 122 -9.93 -19.42 8.21
C SER A 122 -9.32 -20.65 7.55
N GLY A 123 -8.08 -20.99 7.84
CA GLY A 123 -7.32 -21.97 7.06
C GLY A 123 -6.93 -21.50 5.63
N ALA A 124 -7.64 -20.51 5.07
CA ALA A 124 -7.36 -19.90 3.76
C ALA A 124 -6.13 -18.99 3.79
N HIS A 125 -5.63 -18.62 2.61
CA HIS A 125 -4.63 -17.55 2.49
C HIS A 125 -5.28 -16.20 2.79
N VAL A 126 -4.56 -15.29 3.49
CA VAL A 126 -5.11 -13.97 3.85
C VAL A 126 -4.18 -12.86 3.39
N ILE A 127 -4.77 -11.86 2.73
CA ILE A 127 -4.08 -10.61 2.34
C ILE A 127 -4.72 -9.44 3.10
N ASP A 128 -3.90 -8.67 3.81
CA ASP A 128 -4.29 -7.41 4.41
C ASP A 128 -4.34 -6.28 3.37
N ALA A 129 -5.54 -5.81 3.06
CA ALA A 129 -5.82 -4.68 2.18
C ALA A 129 -6.12 -3.37 2.94
N GLY A 130 -5.76 -3.32 4.23
CA GLY A 130 -5.88 -2.17 5.12
C GLY A 130 -6.45 -2.52 6.49
N ASP A 131 -5.61 -2.52 7.50
CA ASP A 131 -5.84 -2.95 8.87
C ASP A 131 -5.92 -1.75 9.84
N GLY A 132 -7.09 -1.19 10.03
CA GLY A 132 -7.29 -0.06 10.95
C GLY A 132 -6.37 1.12 10.65
N LYS A 133 -5.56 1.52 11.64
CA LYS A 133 -4.45 2.47 11.52
C LYS A 133 -3.07 1.77 11.52
N HIS A 134 -3.06 0.43 11.49
CA HIS A 134 -1.88 -0.37 11.72
C HIS A 134 -1.05 -0.55 10.44
N GLN A 135 -1.54 -1.33 9.45
CA GLN A 135 -0.79 -1.66 8.24
C GLN A 135 -1.63 -1.66 6.97
N HIS A 136 -0.93 -1.61 5.84
CA HIS A 136 -1.44 -1.85 4.50
C HIS A 136 -0.29 -2.39 3.61
N PRO A 137 0.14 -3.65 3.81
CA PRO A 137 1.35 -4.20 3.19
C PRO A 137 1.29 -4.18 1.65
N THR A 138 0.12 -4.44 1.05
CA THR A 138 -0.04 -4.38 -0.41
C THR A 138 0.13 -2.97 -0.98
N GLN A 139 -0.06 -1.92 -0.16
CA GLN A 139 0.27 -0.55 -0.56
C GLN A 139 1.78 -0.33 -0.54
N ALA A 140 2.47 -0.78 0.51
CA ALA A 140 3.93 -0.66 0.58
C ALA A 140 4.61 -1.37 -0.60
N LEU A 141 4.15 -2.56 -0.99
CA LEU A 141 4.71 -3.31 -2.12
C LEU A 141 4.53 -2.58 -3.46
N LEU A 142 3.35 -2.01 -3.73
CA LEU A 142 3.15 -1.24 -4.97
C LEU A 142 3.96 0.07 -4.98
N ASP A 143 4.15 0.69 -3.82
CA ASP A 143 4.95 1.89 -3.68
C ASP A 143 6.44 1.58 -3.94
N LEU A 144 6.96 0.51 -3.32
CA LEU A 144 8.31 0.02 -3.58
C LEU A 144 8.51 -0.34 -5.07
N TYR A 145 7.53 -1.03 -5.68
CA TYR A 145 7.58 -1.36 -7.10
C TYR A 145 7.72 -0.11 -7.97
N SER A 146 6.89 0.90 -7.72
CA SER A 146 6.90 2.14 -8.51
C SER A 146 8.22 2.91 -8.37
N ILE A 147 8.81 2.92 -7.19
CA ILE A 147 10.10 3.56 -6.94
C ILE A 147 11.22 2.75 -7.62
N TRP A 148 11.23 1.43 -7.41
CA TRP A 148 12.22 0.53 -7.99
C TRP A 148 12.21 0.53 -9.52
N GLU A 149 11.03 0.55 -10.15
CA GLU A 149 10.89 0.58 -11.62
C GLU A 149 11.58 1.81 -12.23
N VAL A 150 11.58 2.95 -11.53
CA VAL A 150 12.19 4.20 -12.00
C VAL A 150 13.65 4.34 -11.57
N LYS A 151 13.98 3.97 -10.33
CA LYS A 151 15.32 4.17 -9.74
C LYS A 151 16.27 3.00 -9.99
N GLY A 152 15.76 1.82 -10.33
CA GLY A 152 16.53 0.60 -10.56
C GLY A 152 17.01 -0.11 -9.30
N ASP A 153 17.34 0.61 -8.23
CA ASP A 153 17.73 0.08 -6.92
C ASP A 153 17.01 0.87 -5.82
N LEU A 154 16.73 0.20 -4.71
CA LEU A 154 16.13 0.80 -3.52
C LEU A 154 17.17 1.09 -2.45
N ALA A 155 18.24 0.30 -2.40
CA ALA A 155 19.26 0.43 -1.36
C ALA A 155 19.98 1.80 -1.43
N GLY A 156 20.05 2.46 -0.26
CA GLY A 156 20.69 3.77 -0.14
C GLY A 156 19.85 4.96 -0.63
N LEU A 157 18.65 4.74 -1.18
CA LEU A 157 17.75 5.86 -1.52
C LEU A 157 17.32 6.60 -0.25
N LYS A 158 17.32 7.93 -0.32
CA LYS A 158 16.82 8.82 0.72
C LYS A 158 15.36 9.13 0.47
N VAL A 159 14.49 8.63 1.32
CA VAL A 159 13.02 8.75 1.18
C VAL A 159 12.45 9.62 2.29
N GLY A 160 11.83 10.73 1.90
CA GLY A 160 11.09 11.61 2.80
C GLY A 160 9.62 11.21 2.86
N VAL A 161 9.11 10.79 4.02
CA VAL A 161 7.69 10.52 4.24
C VAL A 161 7.08 11.72 4.94
N VAL A 162 6.21 12.45 4.23
CA VAL A 162 5.75 13.79 4.64
C VAL A 162 4.24 13.81 4.89
N GLY A 163 3.80 14.23 6.06
CA GLY A 163 2.39 14.50 6.31
C GLY A 163 1.80 13.89 7.57
N ASP A 164 0.60 13.32 7.48
CA ASP A 164 -0.13 12.74 8.62
C ASP A 164 0.39 11.33 8.96
N ILE A 165 1.50 11.28 9.69
CA ILE A 165 2.18 10.04 10.04
C ILE A 165 1.38 9.24 11.08
N GLY A 166 0.90 9.92 12.12
CA GLY A 166 0.27 9.27 13.28
C GLY A 166 -1.07 8.58 12.98
N HIS A 167 -1.72 8.94 11.88
CA HIS A 167 -3.03 8.38 11.49
C HIS A 167 -2.97 7.55 10.21
N SER A 168 -1.80 7.45 9.58
CA SER A 168 -1.63 6.76 8.30
C SER A 168 -1.23 5.30 8.49
N ARG A 169 -2.13 4.36 8.15
CA ARG A 169 -1.79 2.93 8.07
C ARG A 169 -0.71 2.63 7.04
N VAL A 170 -0.53 3.51 6.05
CA VAL A 170 0.51 3.35 5.03
C VAL A 170 1.90 3.43 5.66
N CYS A 171 2.10 4.34 6.62
CA CYS A 171 3.37 4.46 7.33
C CYS A 171 3.76 3.17 8.07
N GLY A 172 2.78 2.47 8.65
CA GLY A 172 3.01 1.21 9.37
C GLY A 172 3.57 0.09 8.50
N SER A 173 3.36 0.15 7.19
CA SER A 173 3.95 -0.81 6.23
C SER A 173 5.09 -0.20 5.41
N LEU A 174 4.95 1.03 4.94
CA LEU A 174 5.91 1.65 4.03
C LEU A 174 7.27 1.88 4.69
N ILE A 175 7.29 2.45 5.91
CA ILE A 175 8.55 2.74 6.59
C ILE A 175 9.34 1.45 6.86
N PRO A 176 8.75 0.39 7.49
CA PRO A 176 9.44 -0.88 7.63
C PRO A 176 9.91 -1.49 6.31
N ALA A 177 9.06 -1.45 5.27
CA ALA A 177 9.42 -2.00 3.96
C ALA A 177 10.61 -1.27 3.32
N LEU A 178 10.64 0.07 3.37
CA LEU A 178 11.77 0.87 2.92
C LEU A 178 13.06 0.52 3.71
N LYS A 179 12.94 0.33 5.01
CA LYS A 179 14.08 -0.05 5.86
C LYS A 179 14.60 -1.46 5.54
N ILE A 180 13.71 -2.42 5.30
CA ILE A 180 14.07 -3.78 4.88
C ILE A 180 14.84 -3.72 3.55
N MET A 181 14.44 -2.82 2.64
CA MET A 181 15.10 -2.63 1.35
C MET A 181 16.35 -1.74 1.41
N GLY A 182 16.79 -1.33 2.60
CA GLY A 182 18.03 -0.57 2.79
C GLY A 182 17.94 0.93 2.47
N CYS A 183 16.73 1.51 2.41
CA CYS A 183 16.55 2.94 2.27
C CYS A 183 16.89 3.70 3.57
N GLU A 184 17.31 4.95 3.43
CA GLU A 184 17.37 5.95 4.50
C GLU A 184 16.04 6.72 4.55
N VAL A 185 15.34 6.66 5.68
CA VAL A 185 13.99 7.21 5.81
C VAL A 185 13.97 8.43 6.73
N THR A 186 13.52 9.55 6.20
CA THR A 186 13.25 10.78 6.95
C THR A 186 11.75 11.02 7.05
N VAL A 187 11.23 11.13 8.25
CA VAL A 187 9.83 11.50 8.51
C VAL A 187 9.73 13.00 8.73
N VAL A 188 8.79 13.64 8.03
CA VAL A 188 8.52 15.08 8.13
C VAL A 188 7.06 15.34 8.44
N ALA A 189 6.77 15.92 9.61
CA ALA A 189 5.41 16.25 10.00
C ALA A 189 5.34 17.33 11.08
N PRO A 190 4.21 18.05 11.21
CA PRO A 190 3.93 18.82 12.43
C PRO A 190 4.00 17.89 13.65
N PRO A 191 4.46 18.39 14.82
CA PRO A 191 4.52 17.58 16.05
C PRO A 191 3.19 16.92 16.40
N THR A 192 2.09 17.56 16.09
CA THR A 192 0.72 17.09 16.36
C THR A 192 0.25 15.95 15.43
N LEU A 193 0.95 15.72 14.32
CA LEU A 193 0.69 14.63 13.37
C LEU A 193 1.74 13.52 13.45
N LEU A 194 2.70 13.62 14.34
CA LEU A 194 3.62 12.54 14.72
C LEU A 194 2.95 11.62 15.73
N PRO A 195 3.27 10.33 15.77
CA PRO A 195 2.90 9.46 16.88
C PRO A 195 3.62 9.90 18.17
N ALA A 196 3.05 9.53 19.32
CA ALA A 196 3.63 9.86 20.63
C ALA A 196 5.08 9.32 20.82
N ARG A 197 5.41 8.25 20.11
CA ARG A 197 6.72 7.60 20.08
C ARG A 197 7.19 7.49 18.60
N PRO A 198 7.73 8.58 18.01
CA PRO A 198 8.21 8.54 16.61
C PRO A 198 9.37 7.55 16.38
N ASP A 199 10.13 7.25 17.43
CA ASP A 199 11.24 6.28 17.44
C ASP A 199 10.78 4.86 17.07
N ILE A 200 9.54 4.47 17.37
CA ILE A 200 9.02 3.14 17.03
C ILE A 200 8.70 2.96 15.54
N LEU A 201 8.69 4.04 14.77
CA LEU A 201 8.46 3.95 13.32
C LEU A 201 9.62 3.30 12.58
N GLY A 202 10.82 3.26 13.18
CA GLY A 202 12.03 2.75 12.55
C GLY A 202 12.63 3.70 11.50
N ALA A 203 12.17 4.95 11.41
CA ALA A 203 12.77 5.97 10.56
C ALA A 203 14.14 6.40 11.10
N ASP A 204 15.08 6.77 10.20
CA ASP A 204 16.42 7.22 10.59
C ASP A 204 16.38 8.63 11.16
N HIS A 205 15.52 9.49 10.60
CA HIS A 205 15.39 10.88 11.00
C HIS A 205 13.92 11.30 11.13
N VAL A 206 13.68 12.20 12.09
CA VAL A 206 12.37 12.85 12.29
C VAL A 206 12.58 14.35 12.37
N THR A 207 11.88 15.11 11.55
CA THR A 207 11.98 16.58 11.52
C THR A 207 10.63 17.23 11.26
N THR A 208 10.54 18.51 11.60
CA THR A 208 9.39 19.38 11.29
C THR A 208 9.66 20.33 10.11
N LYS A 209 10.84 20.21 9.49
CA LYS A 209 11.33 21.21 8.52
C LYS A 209 11.49 20.57 7.14
N LEU A 210 10.46 20.69 6.31
CA LEU A 210 10.44 20.10 4.97
C LEU A 210 11.55 20.68 4.07
N ASP A 211 11.69 22.01 4.05
CA ASP A 211 12.60 22.70 3.13
C ASP A 211 14.08 22.37 3.39
N GLU A 212 14.44 22.01 4.64
CA GLU A 212 15.81 21.64 4.98
C GLU A 212 16.21 20.26 4.46
N VAL A 213 15.25 19.34 4.26
CA VAL A 213 15.53 17.96 3.83
C VAL A 213 15.29 17.70 2.35
N LEU A 214 14.44 18.50 1.68
CA LEU A 214 14.11 18.33 0.26
C LEU A 214 15.35 18.22 -0.67
N PRO A 215 16.44 18.96 -0.45
CA PRO A 215 17.63 18.87 -1.32
C PRO A 215 18.33 17.52 -1.31
N ASP A 216 18.14 16.73 -0.26
CA ASP A 216 18.80 15.43 -0.07
C ASP A 216 17.95 14.25 -0.51
N LEU A 217 16.64 14.44 -0.69
CA LEU A 217 15.69 13.35 -0.94
C LEU A 217 15.71 12.88 -2.40
N ASP A 218 15.73 11.57 -2.59
CA ASP A 218 15.54 10.89 -3.89
C ASP A 218 14.07 10.62 -4.17
N VAL A 219 13.26 10.47 -3.10
CA VAL A 219 11.81 10.26 -3.16
C VAL A 219 11.12 11.11 -2.10
N VAL A 220 10.10 11.87 -2.51
CA VAL A 220 9.20 12.60 -1.62
C VAL A 220 7.85 11.90 -1.62
N TYR A 221 7.56 11.16 -0.55
CA TYR A 221 6.31 10.43 -0.38
C TYR A 221 5.35 11.27 0.44
N MET A 222 4.36 11.86 -0.23
CA MET A 222 3.38 12.75 0.40
C MET A 222 2.20 11.94 0.95
N LEU A 223 1.80 12.22 2.18
CA LEU A 223 0.66 11.59 2.83
C LEU A 223 -0.54 12.53 2.86
N ARG A 224 -1.71 11.97 2.60
CA ARG A 224 -2.98 12.68 2.74
C ARG A 224 -3.24 13.07 4.20
N ILE A 225 -3.66 14.30 4.43
CA ILE A 225 -4.22 14.70 5.72
C ILE A 225 -5.60 14.07 5.88
N GLN A 226 -5.74 13.17 6.86
CA GLN A 226 -6.94 12.37 7.07
C GLN A 226 -7.94 13.09 7.97
N ARG A 227 -8.56 14.16 7.45
CA ARG A 227 -9.46 15.04 8.19
C ARG A 227 -10.59 14.30 8.92
N GLU A 228 -11.07 13.22 8.34
CA GLU A 228 -12.12 12.35 8.88
C GLU A 228 -11.68 11.52 10.10
N ARG A 229 -10.37 11.45 10.37
CA ARG A 229 -9.81 10.72 11.52
C ARG A 229 -9.27 11.63 12.61
N LEU A 230 -9.27 12.94 12.36
CA LEU A 230 -8.73 13.92 13.28
C LEU A 230 -9.83 14.38 14.25
N GLU A 231 -9.60 14.20 15.53
CA GLU A 231 -10.38 14.82 16.60
C GLU A 231 -9.77 16.19 16.92
N GLY A 232 -10.52 17.26 16.77
CA GLY A 232 -10.04 18.63 16.98
C GLY A 232 -9.33 19.24 15.76
N ALA A 233 -8.51 20.26 15.98
CA ALA A 233 -7.71 20.96 14.98
C ALA A 233 -6.22 20.73 15.26
N PRO A 234 -5.62 19.63 14.78
CA PRO A 234 -4.21 19.31 15.05
C PRO A 234 -3.22 20.25 14.32
N TYR A 235 -3.72 21.13 13.49
CA TYR A 235 -2.99 22.23 12.83
C TYR A 235 -3.93 23.45 12.74
N PRO A 236 -3.40 24.69 12.77
CA PRO A 236 -4.23 25.90 12.85
C PRO A 236 -5.13 26.10 11.62
N SER A 237 -4.64 25.76 10.43
CA SER A 237 -5.44 25.80 9.18
C SER A 237 -4.80 24.97 8.07
N LEU A 238 -5.60 24.56 7.07
CA LEU A 238 -5.11 23.90 5.86
C LEU A 238 -4.13 24.79 5.08
N ARG A 239 -4.33 26.09 5.11
CA ARG A 239 -3.44 27.06 4.47
C ARG A 239 -2.06 27.07 5.15
N GLU A 240 -2.02 27.08 6.46
CA GLU A 240 -0.77 27.03 7.21
C GLU A 240 -0.06 25.70 7.03
N TYR A 241 -0.80 24.59 7.05
CA TYR A 241 -0.25 23.29 6.73
C TYR A 241 0.38 23.28 5.32
N ASN A 242 -0.31 23.78 4.31
CA ASN A 242 0.22 23.88 2.94
C ASN A 242 1.49 24.74 2.88
N MET A 243 1.50 25.89 3.57
CA MET A 243 2.66 26.79 3.60
C MET A 243 3.90 26.13 4.22
N LEU A 244 3.73 25.26 5.24
CA LEU A 244 4.85 24.66 5.98
C LEU A 244 5.25 23.28 5.42
N TYR A 245 4.27 22.48 4.97
CA TYR A 245 4.46 21.05 4.64
C TYR A 245 3.95 20.65 3.25
N GLY A 246 3.22 21.53 2.54
CA GLY A 246 2.71 21.22 1.21
C GLY A 246 3.84 21.18 0.18
N LEU A 247 3.89 20.15 -0.65
CA LEU A 247 4.79 20.12 -1.80
C LEU A 247 4.16 20.91 -2.94
N THR A 248 4.69 22.11 -3.15
CA THR A 248 4.19 23.09 -4.11
C THR A 248 5.21 23.36 -5.22
N LYS A 249 4.75 23.99 -6.30
CA LYS A 249 5.62 24.43 -7.40
C LYS A 249 6.78 25.29 -6.91
N ASP A 250 6.55 26.12 -5.89
CA ASP A 250 7.60 27.02 -5.37
C ASP A 250 8.72 26.24 -4.68
N ARG A 251 8.49 25.01 -4.24
CA ARG A 251 9.48 24.12 -3.64
C ARG A 251 10.23 23.25 -4.65
N GLU A 252 9.81 23.22 -5.90
CA GLU A 252 10.44 22.37 -6.91
C GLU A 252 11.95 22.61 -7.04
N HIS A 253 12.39 23.86 -6.92
CA HIS A 253 13.80 24.24 -7.02
C HIS A 253 14.67 23.70 -5.87
N LEU A 254 14.07 23.28 -4.76
CA LEU A 254 14.78 22.66 -3.64
C LEU A 254 15.00 21.16 -3.85
N MET A 255 14.24 20.52 -4.73
CA MET A 255 14.31 19.09 -4.97
C MET A 255 15.47 18.70 -5.89
N LYS A 256 16.03 17.51 -5.71
CA LYS A 256 16.95 16.94 -6.71
C LYS A 256 16.28 16.90 -8.09
N PRO A 257 17.04 17.03 -9.18
CA PRO A 257 16.47 17.02 -10.54
C PRO A 257 15.68 15.76 -10.89
N ASP A 258 16.06 14.62 -10.32
CA ASP A 258 15.48 13.29 -10.53
C ASP A 258 14.66 12.76 -9.35
N ALA A 259 14.38 13.61 -8.35
CA ALA A 259 13.55 13.23 -7.21
C ALA A 259 12.14 12.87 -7.65
N LEU A 260 11.62 11.74 -7.13
CA LEU A 260 10.26 11.25 -7.39
C LEU A 260 9.25 11.82 -6.40
N ILE A 261 8.01 11.94 -6.86
CA ILE A 261 6.85 12.31 -6.04
C ILE A 261 5.88 11.14 -6.01
N CYS A 262 5.65 10.61 -4.80
CA CYS A 262 4.71 9.54 -4.54
C CYS A 262 3.55 10.01 -3.66
N HIS A 263 2.40 9.34 -3.78
CA HIS A 263 1.22 9.59 -2.93
C HIS A 263 0.26 8.40 -2.97
N PRO A 264 -0.22 7.87 -1.82
CA PRO A 264 -1.07 6.67 -1.81
C PRO A 264 -2.51 6.94 -2.28
N GLY A 265 -2.85 8.22 -2.50
CA GLY A 265 -4.19 8.68 -2.87
C GLY A 265 -5.26 8.47 -1.78
N PRO A 266 -6.39 9.22 -1.85
CA PRO A 266 -6.63 10.34 -2.73
C PRO A 266 -5.83 11.58 -2.33
N ILE A 267 -5.55 12.48 -3.27
CA ILE A 267 -4.83 13.73 -3.02
C ILE A 267 -5.82 14.81 -2.58
N ASN A 268 -5.49 15.57 -1.54
CA ASN A 268 -6.14 16.85 -1.26
C ASN A 268 -5.35 17.96 -1.97
N ARG A 269 -5.69 18.19 -3.24
CA ARG A 269 -4.98 19.19 -4.06
C ARG A 269 -5.04 20.58 -3.43
N GLY A 270 -3.89 21.23 -3.33
CA GLY A 270 -3.74 22.52 -2.65
C GLY A 270 -3.61 22.42 -1.12
N VAL A 271 -3.49 21.22 -0.57
CA VAL A 271 -3.20 20.98 0.85
C VAL A 271 -1.81 20.36 1.00
N GLU A 272 -1.69 19.04 0.93
CA GLU A 272 -0.39 18.36 1.00
C GLU A 272 0.39 18.40 -0.32
N LEU A 273 -0.31 18.52 -1.44
CA LEU A 273 0.28 18.50 -2.78
C LEU A 273 -0.51 19.42 -3.70
N ASP A 274 0.16 20.33 -4.41
CA ASP A 274 -0.50 21.14 -5.41
C ASP A 274 -0.72 20.38 -6.73
N SER A 275 -1.55 20.94 -7.62
CA SER A 275 -1.86 20.27 -8.89
C SER A 275 -0.66 20.19 -9.82
N TYR A 276 0.22 21.20 -9.79
CA TYR A 276 1.41 21.21 -10.63
C TYR A 276 2.36 20.06 -10.27
N MET A 277 2.63 19.88 -8.97
CA MET A 277 3.52 18.82 -8.51
C MET A 277 2.86 17.43 -8.59
N ALA A 278 1.55 17.36 -8.34
CA ALA A 278 0.79 16.10 -8.47
C ALA A 278 0.79 15.54 -9.90
N ASP A 279 0.72 16.43 -10.88
CA ASP A 279 0.65 16.07 -12.30
C ASP A 279 1.99 16.30 -13.02
N HIS A 280 3.10 16.44 -12.29
CA HIS A 280 4.41 16.75 -12.85
C HIS A 280 4.93 15.61 -13.76
N PRO A 281 5.16 15.87 -15.06
CA PRO A 281 5.34 14.82 -16.07
C PRO A 281 6.62 13.97 -15.92
N LYS A 282 7.59 14.44 -15.14
CA LYS A 282 8.88 13.74 -14.95
C LYS A 282 9.10 13.21 -13.53
N ARG A 283 8.37 13.75 -12.55
CA ARG A 283 8.62 13.49 -11.13
C ARG A 283 7.51 12.69 -10.48
N SER A 284 6.26 12.96 -10.88
CA SER A 284 5.09 12.31 -10.28
C SER A 284 4.94 10.89 -10.84
N VAL A 285 4.99 9.91 -9.94
CA VAL A 285 4.71 8.50 -10.25
C VAL A 285 3.36 8.05 -9.65
N ILE A 286 2.50 8.99 -9.31
CA ILE A 286 1.24 8.72 -8.58
C ILE A 286 0.29 7.84 -9.41
N LEU A 287 0.18 8.07 -10.71
CA LEU A 287 -0.64 7.22 -11.58
C LEU A 287 0.06 5.89 -11.89
N ASP A 288 1.38 5.87 -11.92
CA ASP A 288 2.16 4.63 -12.04
C ASP A 288 1.97 3.74 -10.80
N GLN A 289 1.89 4.33 -9.58
CA GLN A 289 1.52 3.60 -8.36
C GLN A 289 0.12 2.94 -8.48
N VAL A 290 -0.85 3.59 -9.12
CA VAL A 290 -2.18 2.99 -9.35
C VAL A 290 -2.07 1.78 -10.28
N TYR A 291 -1.28 1.87 -11.34
CA TYR A 291 -1.04 0.77 -12.27
C TYR A 291 -0.23 -0.35 -11.60
N ALA A 292 0.86 0.00 -10.92
CA ALA A 292 1.68 -0.91 -10.13
C ALA A 292 0.84 -1.75 -9.15
N GLY A 293 -0.20 -1.13 -8.57
CA GLY A 293 -1.12 -1.83 -7.68
C GLY A 293 -1.87 -3.00 -8.32
N ILE A 294 -2.04 -3.03 -9.63
CA ILE A 294 -2.62 -4.21 -10.31
C ILE A 294 -1.55 -5.30 -10.43
N LEU A 295 -0.33 -4.91 -10.83
CA LEU A 295 0.78 -5.84 -11.08
C LEU A 295 1.21 -6.55 -9.79
N THR A 296 1.42 -5.77 -8.72
CA THR A 296 1.86 -6.33 -7.42
C THR A 296 0.78 -7.23 -6.82
N ARG A 297 -0.51 -6.86 -6.91
CA ARG A 297 -1.61 -7.71 -6.43
C ARG A 297 -1.76 -9.01 -7.23
N MET A 298 -1.47 -8.99 -8.53
CA MET A 298 -1.37 -10.24 -9.30
C MET A 298 -0.22 -11.10 -8.75
N ALA A 299 0.95 -10.51 -8.50
CA ALA A 299 2.11 -11.21 -7.95
C ALA A 299 1.85 -11.76 -6.54
N GLU A 300 1.30 -10.94 -5.66
CA GLU A 300 0.94 -11.30 -4.28
C GLU A 300 0.03 -12.55 -4.25
N MET A 301 -1.08 -12.50 -4.98
CA MET A 301 -2.02 -13.64 -5.05
C MET A 301 -1.39 -14.88 -5.67
N TYR A 302 -0.64 -14.72 -6.74
CA TYR A 302 0.02 -15.82 -7.42
C TYR A 302 1.04 -16.53 -6.52
N LEU A 303 1.93 -15.77 -5.89
CA LEU A 303 2.97 -16.32 -5.02
C LEU A 303 2.42 -16.98 -3.76
N LEU A 304 1.45 -16.35 -3.12
CA LEU A 304 0.80 -16.91 -1.91
C LEU A 304 0.07 -18.22 -2.19
N LEU A 305 -0.42 -18.42 -3.41
CA LEU A 305 -1.12 -19.66 -3.81
C LEU A 305 -0.19 -20.72 -4.42
N GLY A 306 1.12 -20.60 -4.16
CA GLY A 306 2.11 -21.61 -4.56
C GLY A 306 2.66 -21.44 -5.98
N GLY A 307 2.43 -20.28 -6.60
CA GLY A 307 3.08 -19.91 -7.85
C GLY A 307 4.60 -19.77 -7.67
N SER A 308 5.36 -20.15 -8.68
CA SER A 308 6.81 -19.96 -8.73
C SER A 308 7.19 -19.05 -9.89
N GLU A 309 8.35 -18.43 -9.81
CA GLU A 309 8.86 -17.58 -10.89
C GLU A 309 8.94 -18.34 -12.22
N ASP A 310 9.29 -19.63 -12.19
CA ASP A 310 9.41 -20.47 -13.41
C ASP A 310 8.07 -20.81 -14.04
N GLY A 311 6.97 -20.78 -13.26
CA GLY A 311 5.62 -21.11 -13.73
C GLY A 311 4.97 -20.05 -14.62
N LEU A 312 5.54 -18.85 -14.73
CA LEU A 312 5.02 -17.77 -15.59
C LEU A 312 5.57 -17.78 -17.02
N THR A 313 6.57 -18.60 -17.29
CA THR A 313 7.23 -18.70 -18.61
C THR A 313 6.65 -19.80 -19.50
N ALA A 314 5.62 -20.51 -19.05
CA ALA A 314 4.98 -21.62 -19.78
C ALA A 314 3.72 -21.16 -20.55
#